data_abd54005cd2ff60437de29c5fd284811
#
_entry.id   abd54005cd2ff60437de29c5fd284811
#
_cell.length_a   1.000
_cell.length_b   1.000
_cell.length_c   1.000
_cell.angle_alpha   90.00
_cell.angle_beta   90.00
_cell.angle_gamma   90.00
#
_symmetry.space_group_name_H-M   'P 1'
#
loop_
_entity.id
_entity.type
_entity.pdbx_description
1 polymer ?
#
loop_
_entity_poly.entity_id
_entity_poly.type
_entity_poly.pdbx_seq_one_letter_code
_entity_poly.pdbx_strand_id
1 'polypeptide(L)'
;MTIYNQCRPYELNEGESQKTLEQWQNKLDKLFRTNDYRHTKKWYRAMLEDFAAIPRSQKPKIRVGIIGEIYVKYSPLANNHLEDFLLQEGCEPVVPTLMSFVLYCAANSENNAKLYQYRNLHTALFGIGYKFLHSKQMETIRCMQEHGVFTPMHDFEELRKAADKYTNQGICMGEGWMITAEMAVLVEHGIKNIICTQPFGCLPNHIVAKGMSRTIKQAYPEANIVAIDYDPGATKVNQENRIKLMLASAAAEK
;
A
#
# COMPACT_ATOMS: atom_id res chain seq x y z
N MET A 1 4.38 -4.20 -8.06
CA MET A 1 3.79 -2.85 -8.07
C MET A 1 4.68 -1.81 -7.39
N THR A 2 5.17 -1.98 -6.14
CA THR A 2 5.97 -0.95 -5.42
C THR A 2 7.15 -0.39 -6.23
N ILE A 3 7.97 -1.24 -6.85
CA ILE A 3 9.10 -0.82 -7.68
C ILE A 3 8.62 -0.15 -8.97
N TYR A 4 7.61 -0.73 -9.61
CA TYR A 4 6.99 -0.19 -10.82
C TYR A 4 6.47 1.23 -10.62
N ASN A 5 5.73 1.48 -9.51
CA ASN A 5 5.19 2.79 -9.19
C ASN A 5 6.27 3.83 -8.86
N GLN A 6 7.47 3.40 -8.46
CA GLN A 6 8.65 4.25 -8.27
C GLN A 6 9.46 4.47 -9.57
N CYS A 7 9.17 3.74 -10.64
CA CYS A 7 9.81 3.91 -11.96
C CYS A 7 8.93 4.67 -12.93
N ARG A 8 7.71 4.18 -13.15
CA ARG A 8 6.80 4.65 -14.20
C ARG A 8 6.59 6.18 -14.23
N PRO A 9 6.38 6.89 -13.11
CA PRO A 9 6.20 8.33 -13.13
C PRO A 9 7.45 9.10 -13.59
N TYR A 10 8.62 8.47 -13.49
CA TYR A 10 9.92 9.10 -13.70
C TYR A 10 10.63 8.66 -14.99
N GLU A 11 10.14 7.60 -15.66
CA GLU A 11 10.76 7.08 -16.88
C GLU A 11 10.93 8.17 -17.97
N LEU A 12 12.10 8.17 -18.63
CA LEU A 12 12.38 9.11 -19.72
C LEU A 12 11.81 8.64 -21.05
N ASN A 13 11.73 7.34 -21.25
CA ASN A 13 11.12 6.71 -22.41
C ASN A 13 9.82 6.07 -21.97
N GLU A 14 8.71 6.56 -22.46
CA GLU A 14 7.38 6.08 -22.09
C GLU A 14 7.21 4.59 -22.40
N GLY A 15 6.71 3.84 -21.41
CA GLY A 15 6.39 2.42 -21.53
C GLY A 15 7.54 1.46 -21.17
N GLU A 16 8.75 1.91 -20.86
CA GLU A 16 9.86 1.03 -20.43
C GLU A 16 9.54 0.28 -19.14
N SER A 17 8.95 0.96 -18.17
CA SER A 17 8.54 0.32 -16.91
C SER A 17 7.47 -0.75 -17.14
N GLN A 18 6.51 -0.48 -18.02
CA GLN A 18 5.46 -1.42 -18.37
C GLN A 18 6.03 -2.68 -19.07
N LYS A 19 6.91 -2.47 -20.02
CA LYS A 19 7.60 -3.57 -20.72
C LYS A 19 8.40 -4.45 -19.76
N THR A 20 9.13 -3.83 -18.85
CA THR A 20 9.90 -4.55 -17.81
C THR A 20 8.98 -5.33 -16.87
N LEU A 21 7.83 -4.76 -16.48
CA LEU A 21 6.83 -5.45 -15.68
C LEU A 21 6.30 -6.69 -16.40
N GLU A 22 5.91 -6.58 -17.67
CA GLU A 22 5.40 -7.70 -18.47
C GLU A 22 6.45 -8.81 -18.65
N GLN A 23 7.71 -8.45 -18.87
CA GLN A 23 8.81 -9.41 -18.93
C GLN A 23 8.95 -10.20 -17.63
N TRP A 24 8.85 -9.52 -16.48
CA TRP A 24 8.91 -10.14 -15.17
C TRP A 24 7.69 -10.98 -14.86
N GLN A 25 6.48 -10.56 -15.24
CA GLN A 25 5.28 -11.38 -15.11
C GLN A 25 5.41 -12.69 -15.87
N ASN A 26 5.87 -12.65 -17.13
CA ASN A 26 6.11 -13.84 -17.95
C ASN A 26 7.21 -14.75 -17.37
N LYS A 27 8.28 -14.15 -16.80
CA LYS A 27 9.37 -14.90 -16.16
C LYS A 27 8.88 -15.58 -14.89
N LEU A 28 8.12 -14.86 -14.05
CA LEU A 28 7.56 -15.40 -12.81
C LEU A 28 6.55 -16.52 -13.10
N ASP A 29 5.69 -16.41 -14.12
CA ASP A 29 4.78 -17.48 -14.53
C ASP A 29 5.55 -18.78 -14.83
N LYS A 30 6.65 -18.68 -15.59
CA LYS A 30 7.52 -19.84 -15.90
C LYS A 30 8.15 -20.42 -14.64
N LEU A 31 8.66 -19.58 -13.74
CA LEU A 31 9.27 -20.02 -12.48
C LEU A 31 8.27 -20.75 -11.56
N PHE A 32 7.04 -20.25 -11.48
CA PHE A 32 5.98 -20.91 -10.72
C PHE A 32 5.57 -22.24 -11.34
N ARG A 33 5.48 -22.35 -12.66
CA ARG A 33 5.17 -23.62 -13.36
C ARG A 33 6.26 -24.67 -13.18
N THR A 34 7.51 -24.26 -13.03
CA THR A 34 8.65 -25.17 -12.84
C THR A 34 8.98 -25.42 -11.37
N ASN A 35 8.16 -24.89 -10.43
CA ASN A 35 8.40 -24.95 -8.97
C ASN A 35 9.77 -24.37 -8.54
N ASP A 36 10.37 -23.46 -9.32
CA ASP A 36 11.64 -22.79 -9.00
C ASP A 36 11.42 -21.51 -8.18
N TYR A 37 10.63 -21.65 -7.11
CA TYR A 37 10.37 -20.55 -6.17
C TYR A 37 11.31 -20.54 -4.95
N ARG A 38 12.29 -21.47 -4.89
CA ARG A 38 13.24 -21.56 -3.78
C ARG A 38 14.24 -20.41 -3.72
N HIS A 39 14.45 -19.72 -4.83
CA HIS A 39 15.43 -18.65 -4.98
C HIS A 39 14.81 -17.25 -5.06
N THR A 40 13.72 -16.99 -4.31
CA THR A 40 12.97 -15.73 -4.34
C THR A 40 13.87 -14.49 -4.16
N LYS A 41 14.84 -14.54 -3.25
CA LYS A 41 15.80 -13.45 -3.02
C LYS A 41 16.62 -13.11 -4.28
N LYS A 42 17.09 -14.14 -5.01
CA LYS A 42 17.85 -13.96 -6.27
C LYS A 42 16.97 -13.27 -7.32
N TRP A 43 15.75 -13.75 -7.49
CA TRP A 43 14.82 -13.21 -8.48
C TRP A 43 14.40 -11.79 -8.13
N TYR A 44 14.21 -11.50 -6.84
CA TYR A 44 13.86 -10.16 -6.40
C TYR A 44 15.00 -9.16 -6.63
N ARG A 45 16.25 -9.54 -6.35
CA ARG A 45 17.43 -8.71 -6.67
C ARG A 45 17.56 -8.45 -8.17
N ALA A 46 17.40 -9.47 -9.00
CA ALA A 46 17.43 -9.29 -10.45
C ALA A 46 16.30 -8.35 -10.95
N MET A 47 15.12 -8.41 -10.33
CA MET A 47 14.03 -7.48 -10.64
C MET A 47 14.41 -6.04 -10.26
N LEU A 48 15.02 -5.82 -9.10
CA LEU A 48 15.51 -4.50 -8.69
C LEU A 48 16.52 -3.93 -9.68
N GLU A 49 17.48 -4.74 -10.15
CA GLU A 49 18.49 -4.33 -11.15
C GLU A 49 17.82 -3.95 -12.48
N ASP A 50 16.91 -4.78 -12.99
CA ASP A 50 16.26 -4.52 -14.26
C ASP A 50 15.42 -3.23 -14.23
N PHE A 51 14.70 -2.97 -13.13
CA PHE A 51 13.98 -1.69 -12.95
C PHE A 51 14.92 -0.52 -12.68
N ALA A 52 16.04 -0.73 -11.99
CA ALA A 52 17.01 0.33 -11.73
C ALA A 52 17.72 0.79 -13.01
N ALA A 53 17.85 -0.09 -14.02
CA ALA A 53 18.46 0.22 -15.30
C ALA A 53 17.59 1.16 -16.17
N ILE A 54 16.30 1.34 -15.88
CA ILE A 54 15.41 2.24 -16.61
C ILE A 54 15.87 3.69 -16.40
N PRO A 55 16.14 4.46 -17.47
CA PRO A 55 16.49 5.86 -17.36
C PRO A 55 15.35 6.69 -16.77
N ARG A 56 15.65 7.48 -15.71
CA ARG A 56 14.63 8.18 -14.93
C ARG A 56 14.99 9.64 -14.68
N SER A 57 13.97 10.49 -14.71
CA SER A 57 14.06 11.88 -14.27
C SER A 57 14.29 11.95 -12.75
N GLN A 58 15.07 12.94 -12.31
CA GLN A 58 15.30 13.23 -10.89
C GLN A 58 14.35 14.28 -10.32
N LYS A 59 13.40 14.79 -11.12
CA LYS A 59 12.44 15.80 -10.65
C LYS A 59 11.45 15.17 -9.67
N PRO A 60 11.37 15.67 -8.42
CA PRO A 60 10.45 15.13 -7.43
C PRO A 60 9.00 15.33 -7.89
N LYS A 61 8.17 14.33 -7.65
CA LYS A 61 6.73 14.36 -7.91
C LYS A 61 5.93 14.40 -6.61
N ILE A 62 4.66 14.79 -6.70
CA ILE A 62 3.74 14.66 -5.58
C ILE A 62 3.49 13.18 -5.36
N ARG A 63 3.78 12.71 -4.15
CA ARG A 63 3.52 11.32 -3.75
C ARG A 63 2.11 11.23 -3.15
N VAL A 64 1.34 10.24 -3.59
CA VAL A 64 -0.05 10.04 -3.18
C VAL A 64 -0.23 8.61 -2.67
N GLY A 65 -0.51 8.47 -1.38
CA GLY A 65 -0.85 7.20 -0.76
C GLY A 65 -2.25 6.74 -1.15
N ILE A 66 -2.41 5.48 -1.51
CA ILE A 66 -3.71 4.85 -1.78
C ILE A 66 -3.94 3.78 -0.73
N ILE A 67 -4.92 3.98 0.12
CA ILE A 67 -5.32 3.04 1.18
C ILE A 67 -6.83 2.77 1.10
N GLY A 68 -7.34 1.89 1.93
CA GLY A 68 -8.79 1.64 2.05
C GLY A 68 -9.17 0.19 1.85
N GLU A 69 -10.37 -0.05 1.33
CA GLU A 69 -10.93 -1.39 1.13
C GLU A 69 -10.12 -2.17 0.11
N ILE A 70 -9.81 -3.42 0.43
CA ILE A 70 -8.81 -4.23 -0.27
C ILE A 70 -9.12 -4.41 -1.76
N TYR A 71 -10.38 -4.71 -2.14
CA TYR A 71 -10.72 -4.89 -3.54
C TYR A 71 -10.64 -3.57 -4.30
N VAL A 72 -11.19 -2.50 -3.75
CA VAL A 72 -11.14 -1.17 -4.37
C VAL A 72 -9.70 -0.65 -4.46
N LYS A 73 -8.90 -0.88 -3.42
CA LYS A 73 -7.49 -0.45 -3.39
C LYS A 73 -6.64 -1.07 -4.50
N TYR A 74 -6.82 -2.36 -4.78
CA TYR A 74 -5.93 -3.10 -5.70
C TYR A 74 -6.53 -3.39 -7.08
N SER A 75 -7.83 -3.20 -7.29
CA SER A 75 -8.48 -3.50 -8.56
C SER A 75 -8.68 -2.24 -9.40
N PRO A 76 -7.99 -2.10 -10.55
CA PRO A 76 -8.21 -0.98 -11.47
C PRO A 76 -9.66 -0.86 -11.94
N LEU A 77 -10.36 -2.00 -12.09
CA LEU A 77 -11.77 -2.02 -12.43
C LEU A 77 -12.64 -1.38 -11.33
N ALA A 78 -12.31 -1.66 -10.05
CA ALA A 78 -13.08 -1.17 -8.92
C ALA A 78 -12.82 0.30 -8.59
N ASN A 79 -11.63 0.82 -8.89
CA ASN A 79 -11.22 2.18 -8.57
C ASN A 79 -11.07 3.10 -9.81
N ASN A 80 -11.67 2.72 -10.94
CA ASN A 80 -11.64 3.50 -12.18
C ASN A 80 -10.22 3.85 -12.66
N HIS A 81 -9.27 2.89 -12.51
CA HIS A 81 -7.87 3.07 -12.89
C HIS A 81 -7.18 4.23 -12.15
N LEU A 82 -7.36 4.31 -10.84
CA LEU A 82 -6.86 5.40 -9.99
C LEU A 82 -5.35 5.61 -10.11
N GLU A 83 -4.54 4.54 -10.15
CA GLU A 83 -3.08 4.67 -10.30
C GLU A 83 -2.72 5.32 -11.65
N ASP A 84 -3.37 4.92 -12.74
CA ASP A 84 -3.16 5.52 -14.07
C ASP A 84 -3.59 7.00 -14.10
N PHE A 85 -4.70 7.34 -13.44
CA PHE A 85 -5.16 8.71 -13.31
C PHE A 85 -4.13 9.58 -12.56
N LEU A 86 -3.59 9.10 -11.44
CA LEU A 86 -2.55 9.83 -10.69
C LEU A 86 -1.26 10.01 -11.50
N LEU A 87 -0.89 9.02 -12.30
CA LEU A 87 0.25 9.13 -13.22
C LEU A 87 0.02 10.19 -14.29
N GLN A 88 -1.18 10.27 -14.87
CA GLN A 88 -1.57 11.32 -15.83
C GLN A 88 -1.54 12.72 -15.20
N GLU A 89 -1.90 12.85 -13.92
CA GLU A 89 -1.78 14.08 -13.14
C GLU A 89 -0.33 14.38 -12.68
N GLY A 90 0.65 13.57 -13.12
CA GLY A 90 2.07 13.79 -12.84
C GLY A 90 2.50 13.38 -11.42
N CYS A 91 1.74 12.53 -10.74
CA CYS A 91 2.00 12.09 -9.37
C CYS A 91 2.69 10.72 -9.32
N GLU A 92 3.27 10.39 -8.16
CA GLU A 92 3.75 9.04 -7.81
C GLU A 92 2.72 8.36 -6.90
N PRO A 93 2.01 7.32 -7.38
CA PRO A 93 1.11 6.56 -6.53
C PRO A 93 1.91 5.65 -5.59
N VAL A 94 1.56 5.66 -4.31
CA VAL A 94 2.15 4.81 -3.26
C VAL A 94 1.07 3.90 -2.69
N VAL A 95 1.14 2.62 -3.04
CA VAL A 95 0.16 1.63 -2.61
C VAL A 95 0.83 0.66 -1.64
N PRO A 96 0.36 0.56 -0.37
CA PRO A 96 0.83 -0.46 0.56
C PRO A 96 0.71 -1.86 -0.03
N THR A 97 1.62 -2.75 0.34
CA THR A 97 1.68 -4.08 -0.28
C THR A 97 0.55 -5.00 0.20
N LEU A 98 0.11 -5.91 -0.67
CA LEU A 98 -0.85 -6.95 -0.29
C LEU A 98 -0.31 -7.85 0.83
N MET A 99 1.01 -7.99 0.96
CA MET A 99 1.65 -8.72 2.05
C MET A 99 1.27 -8.14 3.42
N SER A 100 1.11 -6.82 3.55
CA SER A 100 0.66 -6.19 4.80
C SER A 100 -0.74 -6.64 5.20
N PHE A 101 -1.64 -6.82 4.23
CA PHE A 101 -2.97 -7.36 4.50
C PHE A 101 -2.93 -8.85 4.92
N VAL A 102 -2.09 -9.65 4.28
CA VAL A 102 -1.92 -11.07 4.66
C VAL A 102 -1.35 -11.18 6.09
N LEU A 103 -0.37 -10.34 6.43
CA LEU A 103 0.18 -10.26 7.79
C LEU A 103 -0.86 -9.77 8.80
N TYR A 104 -1.69 -8.79 8.43
CA TYR A 104 -2.82 -8.32 9.23
C TYR A 104 -3.80 -9.46 9.55
N CYS A 105 -4.20 -10.26 8.57
CA CYS A 105 -5.07 -11.40 8.79
C CYS A 105 -4.45 -12.42 9.75
N ALA A 106 -3.16 -12.71 9.62
CA ALA A 106 -2.46 -13.61 10.51
C ALA A 106 -2.32 -13.05 11.95
N ALA A 107 -2.00 -11.76 12.08
CA ALA A 107 -1.86 -11.07 13.36
C ALA A 107 -3.18 -10.99 14.13
N ASN A 108 -4.31 -10.81 13.43
CA ASN A 108 -5.63 -10.74 14.07
C ASN A 108 -6.00 -12.04 14.81
N SER A 109 -5.54 -13.20 14.35
CA SER A 109 -5.73 -14.46 15.08
C SER A 109 -5.05 -14.45 16.45
N GLU A 110 -3.83 -13.90 16.53
CA GLU A 110 -3.10 -13.74 17.79
C GLU A 110 -3.75 -12.67 18.68
N ASN A 111 -4.13 -11.51 18.10
CA ASN A 111 -4.77 -10.44 18.83
C ASN A 111 -6.10 -10.87 19.44
N ASN A 112 -6.94 -11.57 18.68
CA ASN A 112 -8.21 -12.10 19.16
C ASN A 112 -8.00 -13.14 20.29
N ALA A 113 -6.99 -14.01 20.17
CA ALA A 113 -6.66 -14.96 21.21
C ALA A 113 -6.23 -14.28 22.53
N LYS A 114 -5.53 -13.16 22.44
CA LYS A 114 -5.16 -12.34 23.61
C LYS A 114 -6.37 -11.61 24.21
N LEU A 115 -7.20 -10.96 23.38
CA LEU A 115 -8.34 -10.19 23.81
C LEU A 115 -9.43 -11.03 24.45
N TYR A 116 -9.74 -12.18 23.86
CA TYR A 116 -10.79 -13.10 24.31
C TYR A 116 -10.26 -14.24 25.17
N GLN A 117 -9.00 -14.21 25.56
CA GLN A 117 -8.35 -15.16 26.49
C GLN A 117 -8.48 -16.64 26.09
N TYR A 118 -8.49 -16.93 24.80
CA TYR A 118 -8.44 -18.29 24.31
C TYR A 118 -7.14 -18.58 23.57
N ARG A 119 -6.60 -19.79 23.78
CA ARG A 119 -5.46 -20.30 23.03
C ARG A 119 -5.77 -21.71 22.56
N ASN A 120 -5.56 -21.97 21.30
CA ASN A 120 -5.73 -23.29 20.71
C ASN A 120 -4.63 -23.55 19.66
N LEU A 121 -4.59 -24.77 19.12
CA LEU A 121 -3.61 -25.16 18.10
C LEU A 121 -3.67 -24.25 16.86
N HIS A 122 -4.87 -23.84 16.48
CA HIS A 122 -5.07 -22.94 15.34
C HIS A 122 -4.35 -21.59 15.53
N THR A 123 -4.48 -20.96 16.70
CA THR A 123 -3.78 -19.70 16.98
C THR A 123 -2.26 -19.85 17.01
N ALA A 124 -1.76 -21.00 17.47
CA ALA A 124 -0.33 -21.31 17.44
C ALA A 124 0.19 -21.47 16.00
N LEU A 125 -0.54 -22.16 15.14
CA LEU A 125 -0.19 -22.32 13.73
C LEU A 125 -0.19 -20.97 12.98
N PHE A 126 -1.18 -20.11 13.22
CA PHE A 126 -1.20 -18.75 12.66
C PHE A 126 -0.01 -17.91 13.14
N GLY A 127 0.40 -18.05 14.41
CA GLY A 127 1.61 -17.37 14.92
C GLY A 127 2.90 -17.82 14.22
N ILE A 128 3.02 -19.12 13.89
CA ILE A 128 4.15 -19.63 13.09
C ILE A 128 4.08 -19.07 11.67
N GLY A 129 2.90 -19.10 11.03
CA GLY A 129 2.66 -18.55 9.71
C GLY A 129 3.00 -17.06 9.65
N TYR A 130 2.57 -16.29 10.64
CA TYR A 130 2.91 -14.87 10.77
C TYR A 130 4.43 -14.64 10.76
N LYS A 131 5.17 -15.35 11.64
CA LYS A 131 6.63 -15.19 11.71
C LYS A 131 7.32 -15.53 10.39
N PHE A 132 6.85 -16.58 9.71
CA PHE A 132 7.38 -16.95 8.39
C PHE A 132 7.12 -15.84 7.35
N LEU A 133 5.89 -15.37 7.23
CA LEU A 133 5.52 -14.32 6.27
C LEU A 133 6.22 -13.00 6.57
N HIS A 134 6.29 -12.60 7.84
CA HIS A 134 7.02 -11.41 8.26
C HIS A 134 8.52 -11.51 7.94
N SER A 135 9.13 -12.69 8.14
CA SER A 135 10.52 -12.90 7.75
C SER A 135 10.75 -12.71 6.25
N LYS A 136 9.76 -13.07 5.40
CA LYS A 136 9.80 -12.85 3.95
C LYS A 136 9.59 -11.39 3.58
N GLN A 137 8.72 -10.67 4.27
CA GLN A 137 8.61 -9.21 4.12
C GLN A 137 9.94 -8.52 4.45
N MET A 138 10.56 -8.89 5.58
CA MET A 138 11.84 -8.34 6.01
C MET A 138 12.99 -8.67 5.04
N GLU A 139 12.98 -9.86 4.42
CA GLU A 139 13.95 -10.23 3.36
C GLU A 139 13.80 -9.28 2.16
N THR A 140 12.56 -8.99 1.75
CA THR A 140 12.27 -8.07 0.65
C THR A 140 12.71 -6.64 0.97
N ILE A 141 12.38 -6.14 2.17
CA ILE A 141 12.80 -4.81 2.66
C ILE A 141 14.32 -4.69 2.64
N ARG A 142 15.03 -5.68 3.18
CA ARG A 142 16.53 -5.68 3.17
C ARG A 142 17.10 -5.67 1.77
N CYS A 143 16.52 -6.43 0.83
CA CYS A 143 16.98 -6.40 -0.56
C CYS A 143 16.85 -5.00 -1.17
N MET A 144 15.76 -4.28 -0.89
CA MET A 144 15.58 -2.91 -1.37
C MET A 144 16.57 -1.94 -0.69
N GLN A 145 16.76 -2.08 0.62
CA GLN A 145 17.73 -1.28 1.39
C GLN A 145 19.17 -1.48 0.90
N GLU A 146 19.57 -2.75 0.70
CA GLU A 146 20.90 -3.12 0.19
C GLU A 146 21.13 -2.58 -1.23
N HIS A 147 20.07 -2.55 -2.06
CA HIS A 147 20.15 -2.03 -3.42
C HIS A 147 20.22 -0.48 -3.46
N GLY A 148 19.55 0.21 -2.55
CA GLY A 148 19.66 1.65 -2.32
C GLY A 148 19.02 2.57 -3.37
N VAL A 149 18.39 2.05 -4.42
CA VAL A 149 17.79 2.85 -5.49
C VAL A 149 16.30 3.12 -5.23
N PHE A 150 15.61 2.17 -4.65
CA PHE A 150 14.16 2.24 -4.39
C PHE A 150 13.88 2.40 -2.91
N THR A 151 12.86 3.19 -2.58
CA THR A 151 12.35 3.30 -1.21
C THR A 151 11.70 1.97 -0.80
N PRO A 152 12.16 1.34 0.29
CA PRO A 152 11.56 0.11 0.78
C PRO A 152 10.09 0.29 1.18
N MET A 153 9.33 -0.81 1.16
CA MET A 153 8.03 -0.85 1.82
C MET A 153 8.18 -0.77 3.33
N HIS A 154 7.11 -0.35 4.02
CA HIS A 154 7.11 -0.27 5.48
C HIS A 154 7.06 -1.66 6.12
N ASP A 155 7.74 -1.80 7.26
CA ASP A 155 7.64 -3.00 8.09
C ASP A 155 6.22 -3.08 8.69
N PHE A 156 5.64 -4.27 8.70
CA PHE A 156 4.32 -4.49 9.29
C PHE A 156 4.28 -4.18 10.80
N GLU A 157 5.39 -4.35 11.52
CA GLU A 157 5.46 -3.97 12.94
C GLU A 157 5.37 -2.44 13.16
N GLU A 158 5.72 -1.61 12.18
CA GLU A 158 5.45 -0.16 12.24
C GLU A 158 3.95 0.11 12.17
N LEU A 159 3.20 -0.60 11.31
CA LEU A 159 1.75 -0.50 11.25
C LEU A 159 1.09 -0.91 12.58
N ARG A 160 1.58 -1.99 13.22
CA ARG A 160 1.06 -2.41 14.54
C ARG A 160 1.28 -1.36 15.62
N LYS A 161 2.48 -0.76 15.66
CA LYS A 161 2.78 0.33 16.61
C LYS A 161 1.92 1.57 16.38
N ALA A 162 1.71 1.95 15.11
CA ALA A 162 0.83 3.05 14.75
C ALA A 162 -0.64 2.74 15.12
N ALA A 163 -1.08 1.49 14.93
CA ALA A 163 -2.42 1.07 15.37
C ALA A 163 -2.60 1.25 16.88
N ASP A 164 -1.65 0.82 17.70
CA ASP A 164 -1.74 0.95 19.16
C ASP A 164 -1.77 2.41 19.62
N LYS A 165 -1.21 3.33 18.82
CA LYS A 165 -1.20 4.77 19.12
C LYS A 165 -2.54 5.47 18.82
N TYR A 166 -3.24 5.08 17.76
CA TYR A 166 -4.40 5.80 17.23
C TYR A 166 -5.72 5.04 17.33
N THR A 167 -5.67 3.72 17.44
CA THR A 167 -6.83 2.86 17.46
C THR A 167 -6.57 1.66 18.38
N ASN A 168 -7.26 0.56 18.18
CA ASN A 168 -7.05 -0.69 18.93
C ASN A 168 -7.01 -1.87 17.96
N GLN A 169 -6.02 -2.75 18.08
CA GLN A 169 -5.89 -3.92 17.21
C GLN A 169 -7.05 -4.92 17.34
N GLY A 170 -7.95 -4.75 18.28
CA GLY A 170 -9.22 -5.48 18.39
C GLY A 170 -10.28 -5.03 17.37
N ILE A 171 -10.10 -3.87 16.71
CA ILE A 171 -10.98 -3.42 15.63
C ILE A 171 -10.54 -4.13 14.33
N CYS A 172 -10.87 -5.40 14.20
CA CYS A 172 -10.36 -6.29 13.15
C CYS A 172 -11.41 -6.68 12.08
N MET A 173 -12.55 -6.00 12.03
CA MET A 173 -13.55 -6.26 10.99
C MET A 173 -13.09 -5.67 9.65
N GLY A 174 -13.10 -6.48 8.58
CA GLY A 174 -12.53 -6.09 7.29
C GLY A 174 -11.05 -5.73 7.43
N GLU A 175 -10.63 -4.59 6.90
CA GLU A 175 -9.28 -4.05 7.03
C GLU A 175 -9.01 -3.42 8.41
N GLY A 176 -10.07 -3.11 9.14
CA GLY A 176 -10.05 -2.68 10.54
C GLY A 176 -8.98 -1.64 10.87
N TRP A 177 -8.24 -1.89 11.96
CA TRP A 177 -7.20 -0.99 12.47
C TRP A 177 -6.08 -0.69 11.45
N MET A 178 -5.90 -1.57 10.45
CA MET A 178 -4.82 -1.44 9.48
C MET A 178 -4.96 -0.15 8.65
N ILE A 179 -6.19 0.27 8.29
CA ILE A 179 -6.39 1.48 7.48
C ILE A 179 -5.91 2.72 8.23
N THR A 180 -6.26 2.85 9.51
CA THR A 180 -5.77 3.99 10.34
C THR A 180 -4.26 3.96 10.48
N ALA A 181 -3.68 2.77 10.67
CA ALA A 181 -2.24 2.61 10.78
C ALA A 181 -1.52 2.96 9.47
N GLU A 182 -2.05 2.54 8.32
CA GLU A 182 -1.51 2.92 7.00
C GLU A 182 -1.51 4.44 6.80
N MET A 183 -2.58 5.16 7.21
CA MET A 183 -2.58 6.63 7.15
C MET A 183 -1.42 7.23 7.95
N ALA A 184 -1.28 6.82 9.21
CA ALA A 184 -0.27 7.37 10.11
C ALA A 184 1.15 7.09 9.59
N VAL A 185 1.45 5.85 9.24
CA VAL A 185 2.76 5.44 8.74
C VAL A 185 3.12 6.14 7.43
N LEU A 186 2.17 6.28 6.50
CA LEU A 186 2.42 7.01 5.26
C LEU A 186 2.80 8.46 5.53
N VAL A 187 2.08 9.15 6.41
CA VAL A 187 2.40 10.56 6.75
C VAL A 187 3.75 10.66 7.48
N GLU A 188 4.04 9.77 8.43
CA GLU A 188 5.33 9.69 9.13
C GLU A 188 6.51 9.52 8.16
N HIS A 189 6.29 8.85 7.03
CA HIS A 189 7.28 8.69 5.95
C HIS A 189 7.18 9.75 4.84
N GLY A 190 6.51 10.87 5.10
CA GLY A 190 6.45 12.03 4.20
C GLY A 190 5.47 11.91 3.04
N ILE A 191 4.58 10.91 3.06
CA ILE A 191 3.50 10.77 2.07
C ILE A 191 2.25 11.41 2.66
N LYS A 192 2.16 12.72 2.47
CA LYS A 192 1.14 13.56 3.12
C LYS A 192 -0.23 13.48 2.45
N ASN A 193 -0.26 13.25 1.14
CA ASN A 193 -1.49 13.17 0.35
C ASN A 193 -2.00 11.74 0.33
N ILE A 194 -3.19 11.49 0.85
CA ILE A 194 -3.73 10.14 1.04
C ILE A 194 -5.15 10.07 0.49
N ILE A 195 -5.39 9.11 -0.39
CA ILE A 195 -6.71 8.74 -0.88
C ILE A 195 -7.15 7.48 -0.17
N CYS A 196 -8.28 7.57 0.57
CA CYS A 196 -8.95 6.40 1.13
C CYS A 196 -10.01 5.92 0.14
N THR A 197 -9.75 4.79 -0.51
CA THR A 197 -10.65 4.19 -1.50
C THR A 197 -11.62 3.25 -0.81
N GLN A 198 -12.92 3.40 -1.08
CA GLN A 198 -13.94 2.58 -0.43
C GLN A 198 -15.19 2.42 -1.29
N PRO A 199 -15.91 1.30 -1.19
CA PRO A 199 -17.29 1.24 -1.70
C PRO A 199 -18.22 2.04 -0.78
N PHE A 200 -19.32 2.55 -1.34
CA PHE A 200 -20.34 3.20 -0.55
C PHE A 200 -20.88 2.26 0.55
N GLY A 201 -21.02 2.78 1.76
CA GLY A 201 -21.55 2.01 2.89
C GLY A 201 -20.57 0.98 3.50
N CYS A 202 -19.30 0.95 3.09
CA CYS A 202 -18.28 0.10 3.72
C CYS A 202 -18.07 0.49 5.17
N LEU A 203 -18.58 -0.31 6.11
CA LEU A 203 -18.55 -0.01 7.54
C LEU A 203 -17.13 0.23 8.09
N PRO A 204 -16.14 -0.68 7.88
CA PRO A 204 -14.79 -0.45 8.38
C PRO A 204 -14.20 0.86 7.88
N ASN A 205 -14.32 1.14 6.58
CA ASN A 205 -13.76 2.37 6.01
C ASN A 205 -14.42 3.65 6.56
N HIS A 206 -15.75 3.63 6.81
CA HIS A 206 -16.41 4.77 7.43
C HIS A 206 -15.94 5.02 8.86
N ILE A 207 -15.67 3.96 9.64
CA ILE A 207 -15.25 4.06 11.04
C ILE A 207 -13.75 4.36 11.14
N VAL A 208 -12.89 3.51 10.58
CA VAL A 208 -11.44 3.55 10.80
C VAL A 208 -10.63 4.24 9.70
N ALA A 209 -11.27 4.66 8.60
CA ALA A 209 -10.67 5.57 7.64
C ALA A 209 -11.25 6.98 7.80
N LYS A 210 -12.49 7.18 7.38
CA LYS A 210 -13.15 8.49 7.38
C LYS A 210 -13.32 9.05 8.79
N GLY A 211 -13.74 8.22 9.76
CA GLY A 211 -13.89 8.61 11.17
C GLY A 211 -12.57 8.98 11.83
N MET A 212 -11.47 8.32 11.49
CA MET A 212 -10.15 8.56 12.06
C MET A 212 -9.34 9.65 11.35
N SER A 213 -9.76 10.10 10.18
CA SER A 213 -9.04 11.10 9.39
C SER A 213 -8.80 12.41 10.16
N ARG A 214 -9.76 12.84 10.99
CA ARG A 214 -9.60 14.02 11.86
C ARG A 214 -8.52 13.80 12.92
N THR A 215 -8.49 12.65 13.55
CA THR A 215 -7.49 12.30 14.57
C THR A 215 -6.09 12.30 13.97
N ILE A 216 -5.93 11.74 12.78
CA ILE A 216 -4.65 11.75 12.06
C ILE A 216 -4.25 13.18 11.68
N LYS A 217 -5.18 14.01 11.16
CA LYS A 217 -4.89 15.42 10.84
C LYS A 217 -4.56 16.28 12.07
N GLN A 218 -5.09 15.94 13.23
CA GLN A 218 -4.70 16.61 14.49
C GLN A 218 -3.28 16.24 14.93
N ALA A 219 -2.87 15.00 14.71
CA ALA A 219 -1.51 14.54 14.99
C ALA A 219 -0.50 15.01 13.94
N TYR A 220 -0.93 15.12 12.69
CA TYR A 220 -0.13 15.52 11.52
C TYR A 220 -0.89 16.59 10.73
N PRO A 221 -0.76 17.87 11.08
CA PRO A 221 -1.50 18.96 10.44
C PRO A 221 -1.29 19.07 8.92
N GLU A 222 -0.13 18.59 8.44
CA GLU A 222 0.21 18.53 7.02
C GLU A 222 -0.48 17.40 6.24
N ALA A 223 -1.19 16.50 6.93
CA ALA A 223 -1.87 15.38 6.27
C ALA A 223 -3.07 15.85 5.44
N ASN A 224 -3.03 15.60 4.15
CA ASN A 224 -4.08 15.93 3.18
C ASN A 224 -4.82 14.65 2.77
N ILE A 225 -5.87 14.30 3.52
CA ILE A 225 -6.58 13.03 3.42
C ILE A 225 -7.95 13.26 2.79
N VAL A 226 -8.27 12.50 1.74
CA VAL A 226 -9.58 12.48 1.09
C VAL A 226 -10.13 11.06 1.00
N ALA A 227 -11.39 10.86 1.38
CA ALA A 227 -12.09 9.59 1.18
C ALA A 227 -12.90 9.65 -0.11
N ILE A 228 -12.72 8.67 -0.98
CA ILE A 228 -13.42 8.57 -2.28
C ILE A 228 -14.26 7.30 -2.28
N ASP A 229 -15.55 7.48 -2.46
CA ASP A 229 -16.50 6.38 -2.61
C ASP A 229 -16.51 5.92 -4.08
N TYR A 230 -16.23 4.64 -4.29
CA TYR A 230 -16.33 3.96 -5.58
C TYR A 230 -17.59 3.12 -5.59
N ASP A 231 -18.61 3.65 -6.21
CA ASP A 231 -19.95 3.07 -6.29
C ASP A 231 -20.45 3.22 -7.72
N PRO A 232 -21.19 2.24 -8.27
CA PRO A 232 -21.80 2.34 -9.60
C PRO A 232 -22.66 3.59 -9.83
N GLY A 233 -23.22 4.16 -8.77
CA GLY A 233 -23.99 5.42 -8.81
C GLY A 233 -23.13 6.69 -8.75
N ALA A 234 -21.85 6.59 -8.36
CA ALA A 234 -20.94 7.72 -8.30
C ALA A 234 -20.32 8.01 -9.67
N THR A 235 -20.30 9.28 -10.07
CA THR A 235 -19.71 9.65 -11.36
C THR A 235 -18.18 9.71 -11.24
N LYS A 236 -17.46 9.14 -12.21
CA LYS A 236 -16.01 9.21 -12.31
C LYS A 236 -15.51 10.66 -12.23
N VAL A 237 -16.20 11.59 -12.87
CA VAL A 237 -15.85 13.02 -12.87
C VAL A 237 -15.83 13.61 -11.46
N ASN A 238 -16.81 13.27 -10.62
CA ASN A 238 -16.84 13.75 -9.22
C ASN A 238 -15.69 13.19 -8.40
N GLN A 239 -15.33 11.92 -8.60
CA GLN A 239 -14.19 11.29 -7.95
C GLN A 239 -12.89 11.99 -8.35
N GLU A 240 -12.66 12.15 -9.66
CA GLU A 240 -11.48 12.83 -10.20
C GLU A 240 -11.38 14.29 -9.75
N ASN A 241 -12.48 15.04 -9.74
CA ASN A 241 -12.48 16.44 -9.28
C ASN A 241 -12.09 16.55 -7.80
N ARG A 242 -12.52 15.64 -6.94
CA ARG A 242 -12.12 15.63 -5.52
C ARG A 242 -10.62 15.34 -5.38
N ILE A 243 -10.07 14.43 -6.18
CA ILE A 243 -8.65 14.13 -6.20
C ILE A 243 -7.86 15.33 -6.73
N LYS A 244 -8.29 15.96 -7.82
CA LYS A 244 -7.67 17.19 -8.36
C LYS A 244 -7.66 18.32 -7.35
N LEU A 245 -8.72 18.50 -6.59
CA LEU A 245 -8.76 19.51 -5.53
C LEU A 245 -7.73 19.22 -4.42
N MET A 246 -7.58 17.95 -4.02
CA MET A 246 -6.53 17.53 -3.09
C MET A 246 -5.13 17.82 -3.64
N LEU A 247 -4.89 17.52 -4.94
CA LEU A 247 -3.60 17.76 -5.59
C LEU A 247 -3.30 19.25 -5.73
N ALA A 248 -4.30 20.07 -6.02
CA ALA A 248 -4.16 21.53 -6.09
C ALA A 248 -3.73 22.11 -4.74
N SER A 249 -4.31 21.65 -3.63
CA SER A 249 -3.87 22.03 -2.28
C SER A 249 -2.42 21.63 -2.02
N ALA A 250 -2.02 20.42 -2.41
CA ALA A 250 -0.65 19.92 -2.25
C ALA A 250 0.39 20.70 -3.09
N ALA A 251 -0.03 21.26 -4.25
CA ALA A 251 0.82 22.06 -5.10
C ALA A 251 1.02 23.48 -4.55
N ALA A 252 0.03 24.02 -3.85
CA ALA A 252 0.08 25.36 -3.25
C ALA A 252 0.98 25.44 -1.99
N GLU A 253 1.32 24.30 -1.39
CA GLU A 253 2.20 24.22 -0.21
C GLU A 253 3.70 24.12 -0.56
N LYS A 254 4.05 24.08 -1.85
CA LYS A 254 5.44 24.08 -2.37
C LYS A 254 5.95 25.48 -2.63
#